data_a12c2e88889df5162137322de0527cff
#
_entry.id   a12c2e88889df5162137322de0527cff
#
_cell.length_a   1.000
_cell.length_b   1.000
_cell.length_c   1.000
_cell.angle_alpha   90.00
_cell.angle_beta   90.00
_cell.angle_gamma   90.00
#
_symmetry.space_group_name_H-M   'P 1'
#
loop_
_entity.id
_entity.type
_entity.pdbx_description
1 polymer ?
#
loop_
_entity_poly.entity_id
_entity_poly.type
_entity_poly.pdbx_seq_one_letter_code
_entity_poly.pdbx_strand_id
1 'polypeptide(L)'
;MRFGLFGSAQAKRGGPDVDSGVGFREFVDYNVEAESLGFCSTFLVEHHFTGFGQISATVNLLTFIAARTKTLRLGTAVIVLPWHNPVLLAEQAATLDLLSQGRLDFGIGMGYRYREFAGFCMPMEEAAERFDESLAVILKAWTSDAPWSHRGKYWQFEEVVVEPPTAQKPHPPLWMGAGSPESITKVAEQGHQLLLDQYASIEEIGGRIALFKSEVEKRGRAFDPMSVAVTRSINVVGTPAELQKAFETRIAARRRIDRLTLRPDGTNQKRVISDEAICAGALYGTPDAIAVKLEALREAGAEYVLLNSAGGRPTLRRFARELMPAFSNTPVLA
;
A
#
# COMPACT_ATOMS: atom_id res chain seq x y z
N MET A 1 -10.38 -16.25 1.61
CA MET A 1 -9.51 -15.03 1.65
C MET A 1 -8.79 -14.85 0.32
N ARG A 2 -8.38 -13.62 -0.01
CA ARG A 2 -7.47 -13.32 -1.12
C ARG A 2 -6.16 -12.74 -0.57
N PHE A 3 -5.08 -13.03 -1.28
CA PHE A 3 -3.75 -12.59 -0.89
C PHE A 3 -3.11 -11.74 -1.97
N GLY A 4 -2.62 -10.59 -1.57
CA GLY A 4 -1.80 -9.70 -2.39
C GLY A 4 -0.44 -9.47 -1.75
N LEU A 5 0.38 -8.67 -2.40
CA LEU A 5 1.68 -8.25 -1.89
C LEU A 5 1.64 -6.80 -1.41
N PHE A 6 2.48 -6.49 -0.44
CA PHE A 6 2.78 -5.12 0.00
C PHE A 6 4.29 -4.96 0.10
N GLY A 7 4.84 -3.91 -0.48
CA GLY A 7 6.28 -3.75 -0.36
C GLY A 7 6.90 -2.59 -1.13
N SER A 8 8.22 -2.69 -1.26
CA SER A 8 9.06 -1.70 -1.93
C SER A 8 10.28 -2.38 -2.53
N ALA A 9 10.68 -1.94 -3.72
CA ALA A 9 12.00 -2.21 -4.24
C ALA A 9 13.04 -1.37 -3.49
N GLN A 10 14.29 -1.84 -3.48
CA GLN A 10 15.42 -1.09 -2.93
C GLN A 10 16.61 -1.14 -3.89
N ALA A 11 17.19 0.02 -4.17
CA ALA A 11 18.43 0.17 -4.92
C ALA A 11 19.62 0.34 -3.97
N LYS A 12 20.75 -0.25 -4.32
CA LYS A 12 22.02 0.01 -3.61
C LYS A 12 22.70 1.22 -4.21
N ARG A 13 23.24 2.09 -3.37
CA ARG A 13 24.18 3.14 -3.80
C ARG A 13 25.59 2.59 -3.75
N GLY A 14 26.42 2.94 -4.72
CA GLY A 14 27.83 2.54 -4.75
C GLY A 14 28.56 3.15 -5.95
N GLY A 15 29.84 2.79 -6.09
CA GLY A 15 30.69 3.17 -7.21
C GLY A 15 30.33 2.43 -8.52
N PRO A 16 31.18 2.57 -9.56
CA PRO A 16 30.92 2.00 -10.89
C PRO A 16 30.70 0.50 -10.92
N ASP A 17 31.25 -0.23 -9.95
CA ASP A 17 31.17 -1.69 -9.86
C ASP A 17 29.91 -2.18 -9.12
N VAL A 18 29.06 -1.28 -8.62
CA VAL A 18 27.81 -1.65 -7.93
C VAL A 18 26.64 -1.60 -8.90
N ASP A 19 26.02 -2.75 -9.16
CA ASP A 19 24.75 -2.81 -9.87
C ASP A 19 23.60 -2.28 -8.97
N SER A 20 23.36 -0.98 -9.06
CA SER A 20 22.31 -0.30 -8.31
C SER A 20 20.90 -0.80 -8.68
N GLY A 21 20.71 -1.36 -9.86
CA GLY A 21 19.41 -1.81 -10.36
C GLY A 21 19.01 -3.22 -9.94
N VAL A 22 19.91 -4.00 -9.34
CA VAL A 22 19.65 -5.43 -9.05
C VAL A 22 18.39 -5.62 -8.21
N GLY A 23 18.23 -4.86 -7.11
CA GLY A 23 17.09 -5.00 -6.22
C GLY A 23 15.75 -4.62 -6.86
N PHE A 24 15.76 -3.70 -7.84
CA PHE A 24 14.55 -3.38 -8.62
C PHE A 24 14.17 -4.50 -9.58
N ARG A 25 15.16 -5.08 -10.30
CA ARG A 25 14.90 -6.23 -11.19
C ARG A 25 14.42 -7.46 -10.41
N GLU A 26 15.08 -7.78 -9.30
CA GLU A 26 14.65 -8.86 -8.41
C GLU A 26 13.24 -8.65 -7.88
N PHE A 27 12.86 -7.40 -7.57
CA PHE A 27 11.51 -7.08 -7.12
C PHE A 27 10.46 -7.22 -8.22
N VAL A 28 10.79 -6.85 -9.47
CA VAL A 28 9.92 -7.12 -10.63
C VAL A 28 9.71 -8.62 -10.81
N ASP A 29 10.78 -9.41 -10.81
CA ASP A 29 10.71 -10.86 -10.95
C ASP A 29 9.96 -11.53 -9.77
N TYR A 30 10.08 -10.96 -8.56
CA TYR A 30 9.29 -11.37 -7.40
C TYR A 30 7.79 -11.19 -7.62
N ASN A 31 7.37 -10.07 -8.23
CA ASN A 31 5.96 -9.82 -8.55
C ASN A 31 5.44 -10.71 -9.67
N VAL A 32 6.25 -10.98 -10.69
CA VAL A 32 5.91 -11.94 -11.77
C VAL A 32 5.72 -13.34 -11.21
N GLU A 33 6.62 -13.78 -10.33
CA GLU A 33 6.50 -15.06 -9.65
C GLU A 33 5.24 -15.12 -8.75
N ALA A 34 4.95 -14.05 -8.02
CA ALA A 34 3.77 -13.97 -7.17
C ALA A 34 2.47 -14.16 -7.96
N GLU A 35 2.35 -13.55 -9.14
CA GLU A 35 1.21 -13.78 -10.03
C GLU A 35 1.08 -15.27 -10.38
N SER A 36 2.17 -15.94 -10.74
CA SER A 36 2.17 -17.37 -11.06
C SER A 36 1.81 -18.27 -9.88
N LEU A 37 2.05 -17.79 -8.67
CA LEU A 37 1.70 -18.48 -7.41
C LEU A 37 0.26 -18.22 -6.94
N GLY A 38 -0.52 -17.39 -7.66
CA GLY A 38 -1.92 -17.10 -7.35
C GLY A 38 -2.16 -15.87 -6.46
N PHE A 39 -1.16 -15.02 -6.25
CA PHE A 39 -1.38 -13.72 -5.61
C PHE A 39 -2.17 -12.80 -6.55
N CYS A 40 -3.15 -12.08 -6.02
CA CYS A 40 -4.09 -11.29 -6.83
C CYS A 40 -3.66 -9.83 -7.07
N SER A 41 -2.70 -9.32 -6.29
CA SER A 41 -2.28 -7.91 -6.37
C SER A 41 -0.90 -7.65 -5.81
N THR A 42 -0.37 -6.47 -6.13
CA THR A 42 0.81 -5.89 -5.46
C THR A 42 0.56 -4.43 -5.16
N PHE A 43 0.80 -4.01 -3.91
CA PHE A 43 0.67 -2.63 -3.46
C PHE A 43 2.05 -2.08 -3.08
N LEU A 44 2.47 -1.01 -3.76
CA LEU A 44 3.78 -0.41 -3.58
C LEU A 44 3.70 0.90 -2.80
N VAL A 45 4.67 1.10 -1.91
CA VAL A 45 4.80 2.36 -1.17
C VAL A 45 5.48 3.43 -2.01
N GLU A 46 5.33 4.70 -1.61
CA GLU A 46 6.13 5.83 -2.08
C GLU A 46 6.95 6.38 -0.92
N HIS A 47 8.28 6.49 -1.10
CA HIS A 47 9.16 7.07 -0.11
C HIS A 47 10.33 7.82 -0.74
N HIS A 48 10.62 9.00 -0.19
CA HIS A 48 11.68 9.89 -0.67
C HIS A 48 12.74 10.13 0.40
N PHE A 49 13.96 10.44 -0.02
CA PHE A 49 15.06 10.90 0.83
C PHE A 49 15.39 10.02 2.04
N THR A 50 14.99 8.74 2.02
CA THR A 50 15.17 7.83 3.16
C THR A 50 16.63 7.40 3.35
N GLY A 51 17.44 7.49 2.31
CA GLY A 51 18.80 6.93 2.28
C GLY A 51 18.86 5.41 2.11
N PHE A 52 17.71 4.73 2.00
CA PHE A 52 17.63 3.25 1.88
C PHE A 52 17.45 2.77 0.44
N GLY A 53 17.47 3.68 -0.54
CA GLY A 53 17.24 3.34 -1.94
C GLY A 53 15.81 2.84 -2.22
N GLN A 54 14.85 3.22 -1.39
CA GLN A 54 13.45 2.85 -1.59
C GLN A 54 12.86 3.49 -2.84
N ILE A 55 11.79 2.88 -3.35
CA ILE A 55 11.05 3.40 -4.50
C ILE A 55 10.46 4.77 -4.19
N SER A 56 10.66 5.71 -5.13
CA SER A 56 10.09 7.06 -5.12
C SER A 56 9.19 7.33 -6.32
N ALA A 57 9.41 6.66 -7.45
CA ALA A 57 8.61 6.74 -8.66
C ALA A 57 7.70 5.51 -8.78
N THR A 58 6.72 5.42 -7.90
CA THR A 58 5.88 4.22 -7.71
C THR A 58 5.08 3.88 -8.96
N VAL A 59 4.46 4.87 -9.62
CA VAL A 59 3.70 4.65 -10.86
C VAL A 59 4.57 4.08 -11.97
N ASN A 60 5.83 4.58 -12.11
CA ASN A 60 6.76 4.07 -13.12
C ASN A 60 7.10 2.59 -12.92
N LEU A 61 7.36 2.17 -11.66
CA LEU A 61 7.64 0.77 -11.36
C LEU A 61 6.42 -0.12 -11.55
N LEU A 62 5.23 0.34 -11.14
CA LEU A 62 3.98 -0.37 -11.41
C LEU A 62 3.71 -0.54 -12.90
N THR A 63 4.00 0.46 -13.72
CA THR A 63 3.87 0.37 -15.19
C THR A 63 4.81 -0.70 -15.75
N PHE A 64 6.04 -0.78 -15.24
CA PHE A 64 6.99 -1.82 -15.66
C PHE A 64 6.54 -3.23 -15.22
N ILE A 65 5.98 -3.37 -13.99
CA ILE A 65 5.38 -4.62 -13.51
C ILE A 65 4.14 -4.97 -14.34
N ALA A 66 3.32 -3.99 -14.73
CA ALA A 66 2.15 -4.19 -15.58
C ALA A 66 2.51 -4.88 -16.91
N ALA A 67 3.63 -4.46 -17.53
CA ALA A 67 4.12 -5.03 -18.76
C ALA A 67 4.62 -6.50 -18.63
N ARG A 68 4.90 -6.94 -17.40
CA ARG A 68 5.44 -8.27 -17.08
C ARG A 68 4.40 -9.22 -16.47
N THR A 69 3.21 -8.72 -16.18
CA THR A 69 2.09 -9.44 -15.53
C THR A 69 0.81 -9.29 -16.34
N LYS A 70 -0.16 -10.19 -16.15
CA LYS A 70 -1.41 -10.21 -16.93
C LYS A 70 -2.66 -9.95 -16.08
N THR A 71 -2.68 -10.47 -14.86
CA THR A 71 -3.87 -10.49 -13.99
C THR A 71 -3.63 -9.79 -12.66
N LEU A 72 -2.36 -9.61 -12.26
CA LEU A 72 -1.98 -8.99 -11.01
C LEU A 72 -2.48 -7.54 -10.95
N ARG A 73 -3.32 -7.20 -9.96
CA ARG A 73 -3.75 -5.83 -9.74
C ARG A 73 -2.59 -5.01 -9.17
N LEU A 74 -2.55 -3.74 -9.51
CA LEU A 74 -1.40 -2.84 -9.32
C LEU A 74 -1.79 -1.70 -8.42
N GLY A 75 -1.47 -1.82 -7.13
CA GLY A 75 -1.85 -0.85 -6.12
C GLY A 75 -0.72 0.10 -5.71
N THR A 76 -1.11 1.29 -5.31
CA THR A 76 -0.24 2.18 -4.52
C THR A 76 -0.67 2.16 -3.06
N ALA A 77 0.29 2.17 -2.12
CA ALA A 77 -0.02 2.13 -0.69
C ALA A 77 1.00 2.94 0.14
N VAL A 78 1.03 4.24 -0.07
CA VAL A 78 0.14 5.09 -0.88
C VAL A 78 0.97 6.06 -1.72
N ILE A 79 0.40 6.70 -2.74
CA ILE A 79 0.93 7.93 -3.32
C ILE A 79 0.61 9.09 -2.37
N VAL A 80 1.58 9.93 -2.12
CA VAL A 80 1.43 11.08 -1.20
C VAL A 80 1.06 12.32 -2.00
N LEU A 81 -0.24 12.57 -2.15
CA LEU A 81 -0.78 13.60 -3.03
C LEU A 81 -0.17 15.01 -2.85
N PRO A 82 0.12 15.48 -1.61
CA PRO A 82 0.71 16.80 -1.42
C PRO A 82 2.00 17.08 -2.20
N TRP A 83 2.77 16.04 -2.53
CA TRP A 83 4.07 16.20 -3.21
C TRP A 83 3.98 16.24 -4.73
N HIS A 84 2.82 15.94 -5.30
CA HIS A 84 2.64 15.81 -6.74
C HIS A 84 1.84 16.95 -7.36
N ASN A 85 2.18 17.32 -8.60
CA ASN A 85 1.23 18.05 -9.43
C ASN A 85 0.07 17.12 -9.77
N PRO A 86 -1.17 17.45 -9.36
CA PRO A 86 -2.30 16.53 -9.46
C PRO A 86 -2.72 16.24 -10.91
N VAL A 87 -2.55 17.17 -11.85
CA VAL A 87 -2.84 16.93 -13.28
C VAL A 87 -1.85 15.93 -13.86
N LEU A 88 -0.53 16.15 -13.67
CA LEU A 88 0.49 15.21 -14.14
C LEU A 88 0.33 13.82 -13.52
N LEU A 89 -0.01 13.76 -12.24
CA LEU A 89 -0.25 12.48 -11.57
C LEU A 89 -1.50 11.78 -12.11
N ALA A 90 -2.56 12.50 -12.41
CA ALA A 90 -3.77 11.96 -13.03
C ALA A 90 -3.47 11.35 -14.42
N GLU A 91 -2.65 12.02 -15.24
CA GLU A 91 -2.21 11.52 -16.57
C GLU A 91 -1.35 10.26 -16.44
N GLN A 92 -0.39 10.24 -15.50
CA GLN A 92 0.47 9.09 -15.25
C GLN A 92 -0.33 7.88 -14.76
N ALA A 93 -1.27 8.09 -13.85
CA ALA A 93 -2.14 7.04 -13.34
C ALA A 93 -3.10 6.51 -14.41
N ALA A 94 -3.69 7.40 -15.23
CA ALA A 94 -4.54 7.02 -16.35
C ALA A 94 -3.75 6.22 -17.41
N THR A 95 -2.52 6.61 -17.70
CA THR A 95 -1.62 5.87 -18.59
C THR A 95 -1.35 4.45 -18.08
N LEU A 96 -1.03 4.30 -16.78
CA LEU A 96 -0.87 2.99 -16.16
C LEU A 96 -2.16 2.17 -16.22
N ASP A 97 -3.32 2.80 -15.94
CA ASP A 97 -4.62 2.14 -15.96
C ASP A 97 -4.96 1.58 -17.34
N LEU A 98 -4.73 2.37 -18.41
CA LEU A 98 -4.88 1.91 -19.79
C LEU A 98 -3.93 0.78 -20.16
N LEU A 99 -2.62 0.94 -19.91
CA LEU A 99 -1.60 -0.05 -20.26
C LEU A 99 -1.80 -1.36 -19.51
N SER A 100 -2.33 -1.29 -18.29
CA SER A 100 -2.65 -2.45 -17.48
C SER A 100 -4.03 -3.05 -17.75
N GLN A 101 -4.84 -2.44 -18.65
CA GLN A 101 -6.21 -2.86 -18.95
C GLN A 101 -7.13 -2.82 -17.70
N GLY A 102 -7.07 -1.73 -16.95
CA GLY A 102 -7.95 -1.52 -15.79
C GLY A 102 -7.53 -2.27 -14.52
N ARG A 103 -6.23 -2.56 -14.35
CA ARG A 103 -5.73 -3.24 -13.15
C ARG A 103 -5.22 -2.29 -12.06
N LEU A 104 -5.30 -0.97 -12.24
CA LEU A 104 -4.84 0.00 -11.24
C LEU A 104 -5.80 0.07 -10.04
N ASP A 105 -5.23 0.02 -8.84
CA ASP A 105 -5.81 0.36 -7.55
C ASP A 105 -5.09 1.59 -7.00
N PHE A 106 -5.71 2.76 -7.04
CA PHE A 106 -5.03 4.02 -6.75
C PHE A 106 -5.12 4.38 -5.27
N GLY A 107 -4.13 3.97 -4.50
CA GLY A 107 -4.03 4.27 -3.07
C GLY A 107 -3.35 5.61 -2.81
N ILE A 108 -3.99 6.44 -2.02
CA ILE A 108 -3.62 7.84 -1.76
C ILE A 108 -3.46 8.14 -0.27
N GLY A 109 -2.66 9.13 0.08
CA GLY A 109 -2.44 9.56 1.45
C GLY A 109 -1.83 10.96 1.57
N MET A 110 -1.85 11.48 2.81
CA MET A 110 -1.33 12.82 3.13
C MET A 110 0.18 12.84 3.39
N GLY A 111 0.80 11.66 3.59
CA GLY A 111 2.17 11.60 4.11
C GLY A 111 2.25 11.85 5.63
N TYR A 112 3.40 11.49 6.22
CA TYR A 112 3.60 11.63 7.67
C TYR A 112 5.06 11.74 8.11
N ARG A 113 6.02 11.67 7.16
CA ARG A 113 7.44 11.74 7.46
C ARG A 113 7.97 13.15 7.28
N TYR A 114 8.35 13.78 8.37
CA TYR A 114 8.89 15.14 8.35
C TYR A 114 10.03 15.31 7.33
N ARG A 115 10.96 14.34 7.28
CA ARG A 115 12.11 14.42 6.38
C ARG A 115 11.73 14.49 4.89
N GLU A 116 10.64 13.83 4.50
CA GLU A 116 10.16 13.84 3.12
C GLU A 116 9.54 15.20 2.78
N PHE A 117 8.72 15.78 3.68
CA PHE A 117 8.18 17.14 3.52
C PHE A 117 9.30 18.19 3.47
N ALA A 118 10.26 18.13 4.38
CA ALA A 118 11.39 19.03 4.40
C ALA A 118 12.24 18.93 3.11
N GLY A 119 12.44 17.72 2.59
CA GLY A 119 13.17 17.49 1.35
C GLY A 119 12.49 18.11 0.11
N PHE A 120 11.16 18.19 0.11
CA PHE A 120 10.39 18.89 -0.92
C PHE A 120 10.16 20.38 -0.60
N CYS A 121 10.75 20.92 0.47
CA CYS A 121 10.52 22.29 0.95
C CYS A 121 9.03 22.61 1.12
N MET A 122 8.25 21.64 1.60
CA MET A 122 6.80 21.76 1.76
C MET A 122 6.43 21.78 3.27
N PRO A 123 5.65 22.76 3.73
CA PRO A 123 5.15 22.77 5.10
C PRO A 123 4.24 21.57 5.35
N MET A 124 4.55 20.81 6.41
CA MET A 124 3.79 19.60 6.75
C MET A 124 2.37 19.94 7.25
N GLU A 125 2.20 21.13 7.76
CA GLU A 125 0.94 21.69 8.25
C GLU A 125 -0.09 21.90 7.13
N GLU A 126 0.37 22.07 5.88
CA GLU A 126 -0.47 22.22 4.70
C GLU A 126 -0.89 20.86 4.09
N ALA A 127 -0.40 19.75 4.62
CA ALA A 127 -0.58 18.43 3.99
C ALA A 127 -2.05 18.05 3.78
N ALA A 128 -2.91 18.35 4.75
CA ALA A 128 -4.34 18.02 4.67
C ALA A 128 -5.07 18.84 3.60
N GLU A 129 -4.84 20.15 3.57
CA GLU A 129 -5.47 21.04 2.57
C GLU A 129 -4.96 20.74 1.15
N ARG A 130 -3.64 20.52 1.00
CA ARG A 130 -3.06 20.11 -0.29
C ARG A 130 -3.59 18.77 -0.76
N PHE A 131 -3.77 17.82 0.16
CA PHE A 131 -4.36 16.52 -0.16
C PHE A 131 -5.79 16.67 -0.68
N ASP A 132 -6.64 17.39 0.04
CA ASP A 132 -8.05 17.56 -0.32
C ASP A 132 -8.18 18.30 -1.67
N GLU A 133 -7.40 19.35 -1.92
CA GLU A 133 -7.39 20.06 -3.21
C GLU A 133 -6.85 19.20 -4.34
N SER A 134 -5.74 18.48 -4.13
CA SER A 134 -5.17 17.58 -5.15
C SER A 134 -6.12 16.46 -5.52
N LEU A 135 -6.80 15.85 -4.54
CA LEU A 135 -7.79 14.80 -4.78
C LEU A 135 -8.96 15.32 -5.61
N ALA A 136 -9.48 16.51 -5.28
CA ALA A 136 -10.57 17.12 -6.05
C ALA A 136 -10.17 17.39 -7.51
N VAL A 137 -8.94 17.87 -7.73
CA VAL A 137 -8.38 18.08 -9.08
C VAL A 137 -8.24 16.76 -9.84
N ILE A 138 -7.68 15.70 -9.21
CA ILE A 138 -7.51 14.38 -9.84
C ILE A 138 -8.87 13.78 -10.23
N LEU A 139 -9.86 13.81 -9.33
CA LEU A 139 -11.20 13.30 -9.63
C LEU A 139 -11.85 14.06 -10.77
N LYS A 140 -11.75 15.39 -10.77
CA LYS A 140 -12.25 16.23 -11.85
C LYS A 140 -11.54 15.90 -13.17
N ALA A 141 -10.22 15.71 -13.14
CA ALA A 141 -9.41 15.36 -14.30
C ALA A 141 -9.85 14.04 -14.95
N TRP A 142 -10.20 13.02 -14.16
CA TRP A 142 -10.62 11.72 -14.67
C TRP A 142 -12.10 11.63 -15.10
N THR A 143 -12.92 12.58 -14.66
CA THR A 143 -14.38 12.56 -14.91
C THR A 143 -14.86 13.67 -15.84
N SER A 144 -13.96 14.57 -16.30
CA SER A 144 -14.30 15.63 -17.24
C SER A 144 -13.96 15.23 -18.66
N ASP A 145 -14.95 15.33 -19.56
CA ASP A 145 -14.79 15.02 -20.99
C ASP A 145 -14.47 16.28 -21.83
N ALA A 146 -14.41 17.46 -21.23
CA ALA A 146 -14.15 18.74 -21.88
C ALA A 146 -13.06 19.52 -21.09
N PRO A 147 -12.38 20.47 -21.76
CA PRO A 147 -11.43 21.36 -21.08
C PRO A 147 -12.06 22.06 -19.86
N TRP A 148 -11.31 22.15 -18.79
CA TRP A 148 -11.74 22.77 -17.54
C TRP A 148 -10.63 23.59 -16.92
N SER A 149 -10.99 24.54 -16.08
CA SER A 149 -10.06 25.35 -15.30
C SER A 149 -10.25 25.11 -13.80
N HIS A 150 -9.21 25.32 -13.02
CA HIS A 150 -9.21 25.27 -11.57
C HIS A 150 -8.51 26.52 -10.98
N ARG A 151 -9.09 27.09 -9.93
CA ARG A 151 -8.58 28.26 -9.23
C ARG A 151 -8.60 27.94 -7.73
N GLY A 152 -7.63 27.16 -7.27
CA GLY A 152 -7.51 26.77 -5.87
C GLY A 152 -6.47 27.58 -5.11
N LYS A 153 -6.24 27.18 -3.86
CA LYS A 153 -5.22 27.79 -3.01
C LYS A 153 -3.80 27.37 -3.42
N TYR A 154 -3.62 26.12 -3.77
CA TYR A 154 -2.32 25.53 -4.10
C TYR A 154 -2.15 25.28 -5.59
N TRP A 155 -3.24 25.04 -6.32
CA TRP A 155 -3.21 24.66 -7.73
C TRP A 155 -4.05 25.58 -8.58
N GLN A 156 -3.50 25.98 -9.72
CA GLN A 156 -4.21 26.76 -10.74
C GLN A 156 -3.94 26.15 -12.10
N PHE A 157 -5.03 25.84 -12.80
CA PHE A 157 -4.98 25.28 -14.15
C PHE A 157 -5.94 26.03 -15.06
N GLU A 158 -5.55 26.20 -16.33
CA GLU A 158 -6.32 26.92 -17.35
C GLU A 158 -6.61 25.97 -18.50
N GLU A 159 -7.89 25.76 -18.81
CA GLU A 159 -8.37 25.01 -19.96
C GLU A 159 -7.65 23.67 -20.18
N VAL A 160 -7.44 22.90 -19.12
CA VAL A 160 -6.78 21.59 -19.20
C VAL A 160 -7.79 20.47 -19.47
N VAL A 161 -7.37 19.47 -20.21
CA VAL A 161 -8.03 18.16 -20.34
C VAL A 161 -6.98 17.08 -20.09
N VAL A 162 -7.32 16.08 -19.30
CA VAL A 162 -6.38 15.01 -19.00
C VAL A 162 -6.42 13.94 -20.09
N GLU A 163 -5.28 13.68 -20.68
CA GLU A 163 -5.06 12.70 -21.74
C GLU A 163 -3.89 11.77 -21.35
N PRO A 164 -4.09 10.44 -21.42
CA PRO A 164 -5.28 9.71 -21.84
C PRO A 164 -6.38 9.64 -20.75
N PRO A 165 -7.63 9.27 -21.10
CA PRO A 165 -8.64 8.95 -20.09
C PRO A 165 -8.33 7.64 -19.38
N THR A 166 -8.92 7.40 -18.20
CA THR A 166 -8.80 6.13 -17.48
C THR A 166 -9.53 4.98 -18.20
N ALA A 167 -9.01 3.76 -18.12
CA ALA A 167 -9.68 2.55 -18.57
C ALA A 167 -10.89 2.23 -17.69
N GLN A 168 -10.71 2.31 -16.36
CA GLN A 168 -11.76 2.08 -15.38
C GLN A 168 -12.68 3.30 -15.26
N LYS A 169 -13.98 3.09 -15.13
CA LYS A 169 -15.00 4.15 -15.07
C LYS A 169 -15.78 4.09 -13.75
N PRO A 170 -16.09 5.22 -13.11
CA PRO A 170 -15.73 6.60 -13.53
C PRO A 170 -14.23 6.91 -13.40
N HIS A 171 -13.51 6.14 -12.60
CA HIS A 171 -12.05 6.23 -12.36
C HIS A 171 -11.55 4.95 -11.68
N PRO A 172 -10.23 4.71 -11.58
CA PRO A 172 -9.67 3.61 -10.80
C PRO A 172 -10.16 3.62 -9.34
N PRO A 173 -10.35 2.46 -8.69
CA PRO A 173 -10.69 2.40 -7.28
C PRO A 173 -9.71 3.18 -6.42
N LEU A 174 -10.23 4.02 -5.52
CA LEU A 174 -9.41 4.79 -4.58
C LEU A 174 -9.26 4.05 -3.26
N TRP A 175 -8.04 3.92 -2.78
CA TRP A 175 -7.70 3.31 -1.51
C TRP A 175 -7.09 4.32 -0.55
N MET A 176 -7.48 4.29 0.73
CA MET A 176 -6.92 5.19 1.74
C MET A 176 -6.46 4.42 2.98
N GLY A 177 -5.26 4.76 3.45
CA GLY A 177 -4.75 4.28 4.73
C GLY A 177 -5.42 5.01 5.90
N ALA A 178 -6.15 4.30 6.76
CA ALA A 178 -6.79 4.87 7.94
C ALA A 178 -6.71 3.91 9.13
N GLY A 179 -6.74 4.43 10.35
CA GLY A 179 -6.65 3.62 11.57
C GLY A 179 -7.42 4.19 12.76
N SER A 180 -7.72 5.49 12.80
CA SER A 180 -8.61 6.07 13.82
C SER A 180 -10.08 5.97 13.38
N PRO A 181 -11.03 5.96 14.34
CA PRO A 181 -12.45 5.91 14.01
C PRO A 181 -12.87 7.04 13.06
N GLU A 182 -12.39 8.27 13.29
CA GLU A 182 -12.71 9.43 12.47
C GLU A 182 -12.21 9.27 11.03
N SER A 183 -10.96 8.79 10.87
CA SER A 183 -10.39 8.58 9.55
C SER A 183 -11.08 7.46 8.78
N ILE A 184 -11.45 6.36 9.44
CA ILE A 184 -12.21 5.24 8.85
C ILE A 184 -13.59 5.71 8.41
N THR A 185 -14.29 6.50 9.24
CA THR A 185 -15.58 7.10 8.88
C THR A 185 -15.46 7.99 7.64
N LYS A 186 -14.44 8.86 7.57
CA LYS A 186 -14.18 9.71 6.39
C LYS A 186 -13.94 8.87 5.12
N VAL A 187 -13.18 7.77 5.20
CA VAL A 187 -12.94 6.86 4.06
C VAL A 187 -14.26 6.25 3.57
N ALA A 188 -15.10 5.79 4.51
CA ALA A 188 -16.42 5.25 4.18
C ALA A 188 -17.34 6.32 3.58
N GLU A 189 -17.35 7.55 4.10
CA GLU A 189 -18.13 8.68 3.57
C GLU A 189 -17.81 8.98 2.11
N GLN A 190 -16.53 9.03 1.80
CA GLN A 190 -16.03 9.33 0.46
C GLN A 190 -16.21 8.18 -0.54
N GLY A 191 -16.65 6.99 -0.10
CA GLY A 191 -16.80 5.81 -0.95
C GLY A 191 -15.48 5.17 -1.37
N HIS A 192 -14.41 5.45 -0.63
CA HIS A 192 -13.10 4.86 -0.88
C HIS A 192 -12.94 3.50 -0.18
N GLN A 193 -11.94 2.75 -0.61
CA GLN A 193 -11.56 1.47 -0.04
C GLN A 193 -10.51 1.69 1.07
N LEU A 194 -10.47 0.79 2.05
CA LEU A 194 -9.71 0.95 3.28
C LEU A 194 -8.42 0.11 3.27
N LEU A 195 -7.28 0.75 3.54
CA LEU A 195 -6.00 0.09 3.81
C LEU A 195 -5.70 0.11 5.31
N LEU A 196 -5.58 -1.06 5.94
CA LEU A 196 -5.23 -1.21 7.34
C LEU A 196 -3.76 -1.58 7.52
N ASP A 197 -3.16 -1.02 8.58
CA ASP A 197 -1.73 -1.13 8.87
C ASP A 197 -1.30 -2.55 9.33
N GLN A 198 0.02 -2.78 9.32
CA GLN A 198 0.61 -4.09 9.63
C GLN A 198 0.92 -4.33 11.11
N TYR A 199 0.57 -3.40 12.01
CA TYR A 199 0.98 -3.46 13.43
C TYR A 199 -0.20 -3.61 14.39
N ALA A 200 -1.39 -3.22 13.97
CA ALA A 200 -2.60 -3.37 14.78
C ALA A 200 -2.86 -4.85 15.14
N SER A 201 -3.32 -5.11 16.34
CA SER A 201 -3.73 -6.45 16.79
C SER A 201 -4.87 -6.99 15.92
N ILE A 202 -5.14 -8.28 15.98
CA ILE A 202 -6.26 -8.90 15.25
C ILE A 202 -7.59 -8.33 15.75
N GLU A 203 -7.72 -8.10 17.05
CA GLU A 203 -8.91 -7.51 17.67
C GLU A 203 -9.14 -6.07 17.16
N GLU A 204 -8.09 -5.23 17.14
CA GLU A 204 -8.17 -3.87 16.59
C GLU A 204 -8.56 -3.89 15.11
N ILE A 205 -8.04 -4.83 14.32
CA ILE A 205 -8.41 -5.00 12.91
C ILE A 205 -9.89 -5.36 12.79
N GLY A 206 -10.39 -6.30 13.58
CA GLY A 206 -11.80 -6.69 13.59
C GLY A 206 -12.72 -5.51 13.92
N GLY A 207 -12.37 -4.73 14.94
CA GLY A 207 -13.11 -3.51 15.29
C GLY A 207 -13.12 -2.46 14.17
N ARG A 208 -12.00 -2.26 13.49
CA ARG A 208 -11.88 -1.33 12.35
C ARG A 208 -12.67 -1.78 11.13
N ILE A 209 -12.67 -3.08 10.81
CA ILE A 209 -13.48 -3.66 9.73
C ILE A 209 -14.97 -3.49 10.05
N ALA A 210 -15.40 -3.82 11.28
CA ALA A 210 -16.77 -3.68 11.71
C ALA A 210 -17.27 -2.23 11.65
N LEU A 211 -16.43 -1.27 12.09
CA LEU A 211 -16.72 0.15 11.98
C LEU A 211 -16.90 0.57 10.51
N PHE A 212 -15.93 0.24 9.65
CA PHE A 212 -15.99 0.59 8.23
C PHE A 212 -17.23 0.01 7.55
N LYS A 213 -17.54 -1.27 7.81
CA LYS A 213 -18.76 -1.94 7.33
C LYS A 213 -20.00 -1.17 7.76
N SER A 214 -20.13 -0.89 9.05
CA SER A 214 -21.27 -0.13 9.59
C SER A 214 -21.42 1.25 8.93
N GLU A 215 -20.32 1.96 8.71
CA GLU A 215 -20.34 3.28 8.09
C GLU A 215 -20.71 3.23 6.60
N VAL A 216 -20.29 2.19 5.87
CA VAL A 216 -20.70 1.95 4.48
C VAL A 216 -22.19 1.64 4.41
N GLU A 217 -22.69 0.74 5.25
CA GLU A 217 -24.10 0.30 5.28
C GLU A 217 -25.05 1.43 5.73
N LYS A 218 -24.68 2.25 6.70
CA LYS A 218 -25.45 3.47 7.13
C LYS A 218 -25.71 4.44 5.97
N ARG A 219 -24.84 4.42 4.94
CA ARG A 219 -24.96 5.27 3.74
C ARG A 219 -25.67 4.58 2.59
N GLY A 220 -26.35 3.47 2.86
CA GLY A 220 -27.15 2.72 1.86
C GLY A 220 -26.32 1.95 0.83
N ARG A 221 -25.02 1.74 1.09
CA ARG A 221 -24.15 0.98 0.19
C ARG A 221 -23.95 -0.45 0.71
N ALA A 222 -23.83 -1.41 -0.21
CA ALA A 222 -23.45 -2.79 0.16
C ALA A 222 -21.98 -2.84 0.57
N PHE A 223 -21.67 -3.51 1.68
CA PHE A 223 -20.30 -3.77 2.09
C PHE A 223 -19.70 -4.92 1.27
N ASP A 224 -18.58 -4.65 0.63
CA ASP A 224 -17.74 -5.67 0.00
C ASP A 224 -16.52 -5.93 0.91
N PRO A 225 -16.31 -7.15 1.44
CA PRO A 225 -15.13 -7.46 2.24
C PRO A 225 -13.80 -7.22 1.50
N MET A 226 -13.82 -7.27 0.17
CA MET A 226 -12.64 -6.96 -0.65
C MET A 226 -12.30 -5.46 -0.70
N SER A 227 -13.19 -4.59 -0.20
CA SER A 227 -12.92 -3.16 -0.05
C SER A 227 -12.05 -2.82 1.17
N VAL A 228 -11.66 -3.81 1.97
CA VAL A 228 -10.74 -3.63 3.10
C VAL A 228 -9.53 -4.54 2.93
N ALA A 229 -8.35 -3.95 2.73
CA ALA A 229 -7.10 -4.69 2.67
C ALA A 229 -6.31 -4.55 3.98
N VAL A 230 -5.95 -5.69 4.58
CA VAL A 230 -5.18 -5.75 5.83
C VAL A 230 -3.73 -6.06 5.52
N THR A 231 -2.82 -5.16 5.84
CA THR A 231 -1.39 -5.41 5.62
C THR A 231 -0.80 -6.25 6.75
N ARG A 232 -0.01 -7.28 6.42
CA ARG A 232 0.73 -8.12 7.38
C ARG A 232 2.13 -8.45 6.87
N SER A 233 3.11 -8.39 7.77
CA SER A 233 4.43 -8.94 7.46
C SER A 233 4.41 -10.44 7.68
N ILE A 234 5.04 -11.20 6.75
CA ILE A 234 5.09 -12.66 6.82
C ILE A 234 6.52 -13.18 6.77
N ASN A 235 6.82 -14.19 7.60
CA ASN A 235 8.04 -14.97 7.52
C ASN A 235 7.81 -16.40 7.99
N VAL A 236 7.89 -17.36 7.05
CA VAL A 236 7.73 -18.79 7.36
C VAL A 236 9.08 -19.35 7.80
N VAL A 237 9.20 -19.68 9.07
CA VAL A 237 10.43 -20.19 9.70
C VAL A 237 10.21 -21.60 10.25
N GLY A 238 11.30 -22.34 10.44
CA GLY A 238 11.25 -23.75 10.91
C GLY A 238 11.64 -23.93 12.35
N THR A 239 12.38 -22.99 12.96
CA THR A 239 12.95 -23.15 14.29
C THR A 239 12.69 -21.93 15.19
N PRO A 240 12.69 -22.10 16.53
CA PRO A 240 12.58 -20.97 17.46
C PRO A 240 13.71 -19.94 17.30
N ALA A 241 14.93 -20.37 16.97
CA ALA A 241 16.07 -19.48 16.75
C ALA A 241 15.86 -18.60 15.51
N GLU A 242 15.35 -19.15 14.41
CA GLU A 242 15.01 -18.38 13.21
C GLU A 242 13.87 -17.39 13.49
N LEU A 243 12.89 -17.80 14.30
CA LEU A 243 11.78 -16.93 14.70
C LEU A 243 12.28 -15.72 15.51
N GLN A 244 13.13 -15.97 16.49
CA GLN A 244 13.72 -14.92 17.31
C GLN A 244 14.51 -13.92 16.45
N LYS A 245 15.36 -14.41 15.56
CA LYS A 245 16.15 -13.58 14.63
C LYS A 245 15.24 -12.77 13.69
N ALA A 246 14.14 -13.36 13.23
CA ALA A 246 13.16 -12.67 12.37
C ALA A 246 12.50 -11.50 13.12
N PHE A 247 12.12 -11.69 14.37
CA PHE A 247 11.56 -10.61 15.20
C PHE A 247 12.57 -9.51 15.48
N GLU A 248 13.80 -9.83 15.85
CA GLU A 248 14.89 -8.86 16.05
C GLU A 248 15.09 -8.01 14.79
N THR A 249 15.14 -8.64 13.63
CA THR A 249 15.28 -7.95 12.34
C THR A 249 14.10 -7.00 12.08
N ARG A 250 12.86 -7.45 12.38
CA ARG A 250 11.65 -6.64 12.22
C ARG A 250 11.66 -5.43 13.15
N ILE A 251 12.01 -5.61 14.42
CA ILE A 251 12.11 -4.54 15.41
C ILE A 251 13.16 -3.51 14.94
N ALA A 252 14.36 -3.97 14.58
CA ALA A 252 15.43 -3.09 14.10
C ALA A 252 14.99 -2.29 12.85
N ALA A 253 14.33 -2.92 11.90
CA ALA A 253 13.79 -2.26 10.70
C ALA A 253 12.75 -1.19 11.07
N ARG A 254 11.84 -1.50 12.01
CA ARG A 254 10.84 -0.53 12.49
C ARG A 254 11.49 0.66 13.18
N ARG A 255 12.43 0.42 14.11
CA ARG A 255 13.15 1.48 14.82
C ARG A 255 13.94 2.39 13.86
N ARG A 256 14.47 1.82 12.77
CA ARG A 256 15.12 2.60 11.71
C ARG A 256 14.12 3.50 10.96
N ILE A 257 12.91 3.01 10.69
CA ILE A 257 11.86 3.80 10.04
C ILE A 257 11.36 4.92 10.98
N ASP A 258 11.18 4.62 12.27
CA ASP A 258 10.71 5.60 13.26
C ASP A 258 11.62 6.84 13.32
N ARG A 259 12.95 6.66 13.14
CA ARG A 259 13.90 7.80 13.07
C ARG A 259 13.66 8.74 11.90
N LEU A 260 13.04 8.27 10.80
CA LEU A 260 12.69 9.13 9.65
C LEU A 260 11.46 10.00 9.88
N THR A 261 10.68 9.72 10.93
CA THR A 261 9.48 10.47 11.27
C THR A 261 9.74 11.57 12.31
N LEU A 262 10.93 11.55 12.95
CA LEU A 262 11.29 12.54 13.96
C LEU A 262 11.46 13.92 13.34
N ARG A 263 10.87 14.93 14.00
CA ARG A 263 11.11 16.35 13.73
C ARG A 263 12.44 16.81 14.36
N PRO A 264 12.99 17.95 13.96
CA PRO A 264 14.22 18.50 14.57
C PRO A 264 14.12 18.76 16.08
N ASP A 265 12.92 19.04 16.58
CA ASP A 265 12.62 19.22 18.00
C ASP A 265 12.47 17.90 18.79
N GLY A 266 12.66 16.75 18.12
CA GLY A 266 12.53 15.42 18.72
C GLY A 266 11.08 14.92 18.84
N THR A 267 10.09 15.70 18.42
CA THR A 267 8.69 15.26 18.43
C THR A 267 8.40 14.29 17.29
N ASN A 268 7.40 13.43 17.47
CA ASN A 268 6.94 12.49 16.45
C ASN A 268 5.42 12.56 16.34
N GLN A 269 4.90 12.68 15.12
CA GLN A 269 3.45 12.67 14.88
C GLN A 269 2.82 11.29 15.09
N LYS A 270 3.60 10.23 14.99
CA LYS A 270 3.11 8.86 15.21
C LYS A 270 3.50 8.35 16.59
N ARG A 271 2.57 7.67 17.25
CA ARG A 271 2.84 6.95 18.50
C ARG A 271 3.96 5.92 18.27
N VAL A 272 4.93 5.89 19.17
CA VAL A 272 5.93 4.84 19.22
C VAL A 272 5.23 3.53 19.58
N ILE A 273 5.43 2.51 18.76
CA ILE A 273 4.86 1.18 18.95
C ILE A 273 5.84 0.35 19.79
N SER A 274 5.36 -0.41 20.78
CA SER A 274 6.20 -1.31 21.59
C SER A 274 6.74 -2.47 20.76
N ASP A 275 7.82 -3.11 21.22
CA ASP A 275 8.40 -4.25 20.52
C ASP A 275 7.43 -5.45 20.47
N GLU A 276 6.62 -5.62 21.53
CA GLU A 276 5.56 -6.64 21.59
C GLU A 276 4.51 -6.38 20.50
N ALA A 277 4.05 -5.15 20.34
CA ALA A 277 3.06 -4.80 19.32
C ALA A 277 3.64 -4.93 17.90
N ILE A 278 4.94 -4.60 17.70
CA ILE A 278 5.62 -4.83 16.42
C ILE A 278 5.58 -6.32 16.05
N CYS A 279 5.74 -7.21 17.02
CA CYS A 279 5.77 -8.66 16.81
C CYS A 279 4.36 -9.28 16.71
N ALA A 280 3.41 -8.82 17.51
CA ALA A 280 2.08 -9.44 17.65
C ALA A 280 1.30 -9.48 16.32
N GLY A 281 1.34 -8.40 15.54
CA GLY A 281 0.67 -8.32 14.24
C GLY A 281 1.35 -9.11 13.11
N ALA A 282 2.53 -9.71 13.33
CA ALA A 282 3.29 -10.40 12.30
C ALA A 282 2.84 -11.87 12.12
N LEU A 283 2.72 -12.31 10.87
CA LEU A 283 2.51 -13.70 10.49
C LEU A 283 3.86 -14.43 10.43
N TYR A 284 4.54 -14.50 11.58
CA TYR A 284 5.82 -15.15 11.73
C TYR A 284 5.67 -16.46 12.51
N GLY A 285 6.32 -17.52 12.04
CA GLY A 285 6.30 -18.83 12.67
C GLY A 285 6.35 -19.99 11.69
N THR A 286 6.05 -21.18 12.20
CA THR A 286 5.79 -22.38 11.38
C THR A 286 4.49 -22.21 10.59
N PRO A 287 4.27 -23.00 9.52
CA PRO A 287 3.00 -22.97 8.79
C PRO A 287 1.78 -23.08 9.70
N ASP A 288 1.79 -24.01 10.67
CA ASP A 288 0.66 -24.20 11.59
C ASP A 288 0.41 -22.96 12.46
N ALA A 289 1.48 -22.35 13.00
CA ALA A 289 1.36 -21.13 13.80
C ALA A 289 0.84 -19.93 12.98
N ILE A 290 1.21 -19.86 11.71
CA ILE A 290 0.69 -18.83 10.79
C ILE A 290 -0.77 -19.11 10.42
N ALA A 291 -1.13 -20.38 10.20
CA ALA A 291 -2.51 -20.78 9.88
C ALA A 291 -3.49 -20.36 11.00
N VAL A 292 -3.12 -20.56 12.27
CA VAL A 292 -3.93 -20.11 13.42
C VAL A 292 -4.16 -18.59 13.38
N LYS A 293 -3.14 -17.80 13.05
CA LYS A 293 -3.27 -16.34 12.95
C LYS A 293 -4.10 -15.91 11.74
N LEU A 294 -4.00 -16.61 10.62
CA LEU A 294 -4.82 -16.35 9.42
C LEU A 294 -6.29 -16.67 9.69
N GLU A 295 -6.57 -17.76 10.40
CA GLU A 295 -7.92 -18.10 10.81
C GLU A 295 -8.52 -17.02 11.71
N ALA A 296 -7.79 -16.57 12.73
CA ALA A 296 -8.23 -15.48 13.58
C ALA A 296 -8.46 -14.15 12.81
N LEU A 297 -7.64 -13.86 11.79
CA LEU A 297 -7.87 -12.72 10.90
C LEU A 297 -9.15 -12.89 10.07
N ARG A 298 -9.43 -14.10 9.57
CA ARG A 298 -10.65 -14.42 8.82
C ARG A 298 -11.89 -14.27 9.70
N GLU A 299 -11.86 -14.79 10.91
CA GLU A 299 -12.93 -14.64 11.90
C GLU A 299 -13.17 -13.17 12.28
N ALA A 300 -12.12 -12.36 12.30
CA ALA A 300 -12.20 -10.90 12.48
C ALA A 300 -12.72 -10.15 11.23
N GLY A 301 -13.06 -10.86 10.15
CA GLY A 301 -13.64 -10.29 8.94
C GLY A 301 -12.63 -9.88 7.85
N ALA A 302 -11.35 -10.23 7.99
CA ALA A 302 -10.34 -9.91 6.99
C ALA A 302 -10.39 -10.92 5.82
N GLU A 303 -10.93 -10.51 4.68
CA GLU A 303 -10.99 -11.32 3.46
C GLU A 303 -9.90 -10.99 2.44
N TYR A 304 -9.21 -9.87 2.60
CA TYR A 304 -8.12 -9.45 1.72
C TYR A 304 -6.88 -9.07 2.53
N VAL A 305 -5.81 -9.85 2.37
CA VAL A 305 -4.56 -9.67 3.13
C VAL A 305 -3.40 -9.36 2.18
N LEU A 306 -2.73 -8.23 2.42
CA LEU A 306 -1.53 -7.81 1.71
C LEU A 306 -0.29 -8.23 2.50
N LEU A 307 0.53 -9.10 1.91
CA LEU A 307 1.69 -9.69 2.56
C LEU A 307 3.00 -8.96 2.22
N ASN A 308 3.69 -8.50 3.26
CA ASN A 308 5.08 -8.05 3.15
C ASN A 308 6.00 -9.22 3.53
N SER A 309 6.59 -9.86 2.52
CA SER A 309 7.44 -11.04 2.74
C SER A 309 8.82 -10.66 3.24
N ALA A 310 9.03 -10.74 4.55
CA ALA A 310 10.32 -10.51 5.17
C ALA A 310 11.37 -11.60 4.84
N GLY A 311 10.92 -12.82 4.55
CA GLY A 311 11.77 -13.95 4.13
C GLY A 311 11.96 -14.05 2.60
N GLY A 312 11.54 -13.04 1.82
CA GLY A 312 11.70 -13.00 0.37
C GLY A 312 10.98 -14.14 -0.36
N ARG A 313 11.51 -14.51 -1.55
CA ARG A 313 10.95 -15.57 -2.40
C ARG A 313 10.76 -16.93 -1.71
N PRO A 314 11.69 -17.43 -0.86
CA PRO A 314 11.47 -18.71 -0.16
C PRO A 314 10.20 -18.69 0.70
N THR A 315 9.97 -17.63 1.46
CA THR A 315 8.75 -17.47 2.27
C THR A 315 7.50 -17.39 1.37
N LEU A 316 7.58 -16.65 0.26
CA LEU A 316 6.46 -16.53 -0.68
C LEU A 316 6.03 -17.88 -1.25
N ARG A 317 6.99 -18.69 -1.72
CA ARG A 317 6.76 -20.04 -2.27
C ARG A 317 6.19 -21.00 -1.23
N ARG A 318 6.74 -20.95 0.00
CA ARG A 318 6.23 -21.77 1.10
C ARG A 318 4.80 -21.38 1.47
N PHE A 319 4.52 -20.08 1.57
CA PHE A 319 3.17 -19.59 1.83
C PHE A 319 2.16 -20.06 0.76
N ALA A 320 2.52 -19.89 -0.51
CA ALA A 320 1.65 -20.29 -1.62
C ALA A 320 1.37 -21.80 -1.65
N ARG A 321 2.35 -22.63 -1.30
CA ARG A 321 2.22 -24.08 -1.31
C ARG A 321 1.58 -24.63 -0.04
N GLU A 322 1.95 -24.12 1.15
CA GLU A 322 1.66 -24.75 2.43
C GLU A 322 0.46 -24.11 3.15
N LEU A 323 0.13 -22.85 2.83
CA LEU A 323 -0.89 -22.08 3.54
C LEU A 323 -2.03 -21.59 2.63
N MET A 324 -1.71 -20.98 1.51
CA MET A 324 -2.70 -20.33 0.63
C MET A 324 -3.86 -21.27 0.23
N PRO A 325 -3.65 -22.56 -0.10
CA PRO A 325 -4.75 -23.45 -0.51
C PRO A 325 -5.84 -23.64 0.55
N ALA A 326 -5.49 -23.59 1.83
CA ALA A 326 -6.46 -23.75 2.93
C ALA A 326 -7.34 -22.50 3.15
N PHE A 327 -6.90 -21.34 2.66
CA PHE A 327 -7.57 -20.04 2.88
C PHE A 327 -8.12 -19.40 1.61
N SER A 328 -7.67 -19.81 0.44
CA SER A 328 -8.13 -19.28 -0.84
C SER A 328 -9.32 -20.08 -1.36
N ASN A 329 -10.38 -19.36 -1.77
CA ASN A 329 -11.50 -19.95 -2.50
C ASN A 329 -11.19 -20.18 -3.99
N THR A 330 -9.98 -19.82 -4.43
CA THR A 330 -9.53 -19.97 -5.82
C THR A 330 -8.71 -21.25 -5.95
N PRO A 331 -9.05 -22.17 -6.89
CA PRO A 331 -8.19 -23.32 -7.16
C PRO A 331 -6.80 -22.85 -7.56
N VAL A 332 -5.77 -23.36 -6.90
CA VAL A 332 -4.38 -23.21 -7.37
C VAL A 332 -4.30 -23.92 -8.70
N LEU A 333 -3.99 -23.18 -9.76
CA LEU A 333 -3.67 -23.79 -11.06
C LEU A 333 -2.47 -24.72 -10.87
N ALA A 334 -2.70 -26.00 -11.06
CA ALA A 334 -1.68 -27.05 -10.96
C ALA A 334 -0.63 -26.93 -12.08
#